data_58048169c5ae162fd55d1d7b337add93
#
_entry.id   58048169c5ae162fd55d1d7b337add93
#
_cell.length_a   1.000
_cell.length_b   1.000
_cell.length_c   1.000
_cell.angle_alpha   90.00
_cell.angle_beta   90.00
_cell.angle_gamma   90.00
#
_symmetry.space_group_name_H-M   'P 1'
#
loop_
_entity.id
_entity.type
_entity.pdbx_description
1 polymer ?
#
loop_
_entity_poly.entity_id
_entity_poly.type
_entity_poly.pdbx_seq_one_letter_code
_entity_poly.pdbx_strand_id
1 'polypeptide(L)'
;MLKIAKALAENSDAIFADEPTCNLDNGSIEYITNTLKYYSGSVVVISHDRYFLDEIVNKIWEIENGKITEYWGNYTQYLEQKEQENRTHIRKYEQYVNEKQRLEKIVDEKLKQAQKVGKRKSQKNTENGGRLAHQKSTGSKEKALHKSAKVAEKRMEELEEISKLNI
;
A
#
# COMPACT_ATOMS: atom_id res chain seq x y z
N MET A 1 2.77 0.12 41.54
CA MET A 1 1.61 0.69 42.29
C MET A 1 1.88 2.07 42.85
N LEU A 2 2.89 2.33 43.67
CA LEU A 2 3.12 3.61 44.38
C LEU A 2 3.23 4.83 43.43
N LYS A 3 3.92 4.68 42.28
CA LYS A 3 4.10 5.78 41.30
C LYS A 3 2.80 6.15 40.62
N ILE A 4 1.96 5.18 40.28
CA ILE A 4 0.67 5.42 39.64
C ILE A 4 -0.29 6.08 40.61
N ALA A 5 -0.36 5.58 41.86
CA ALA A 5 -1.17 6.20 42.92
C ALA A 5 -0.79 7.67 43.17
N LYS A 6 0.52 7.98 43.15
CA LYS A 6 1.01 9.34 43.29
C LYS A 6 0.58 10.23 42.12
N ALA A 7 0.73 9.78 40.87
CA ALA A 7 0.33 10.53 39.69
C ALA A 7 -1.17 10.81 39.66
N LEU A 8 -1.98 9.83 40.09
CA LEU A 8 -3.45 10.01 40.20
C LEU A 8 -3.84 10.99 41.31
N ALA A 9 -3.08 11.01 42.42
CA ALA A 9 -3.36 11.93 43.53
C ALA A 9 -3.01 13.40 43.23
N GLU A 10 -2.14 13.65 42.27
CA GLU A 10 -1.71 14.99 41.87
C GLU A 10 -2.73 15.73 40.99
N ASN A 11 -3.85 15.10 40.60
CA ASN A 11 -4.93 15.69 39.77
C ASN A 11 -4.40 16.45 38.54
N SER A 12 -3.45 15.86 37.83
CA SER A 12 -2.81 16.44 36.65
C SER A 12 -3.77 16.49 35.45
N ASP A 13 -3.63 17.47 34.57
CA ASP A 13 -4.42 17.55 33.34
C ASP A 13 -4.11 16.39 32.34
N ALA A 14 -2.93 15.78 32.47
CA ALA A 14 -2.53 14.65 31.63
C ALA A 14 -1.64 13.66 32.41
N ILE A 15 -1.84 12.37 32.14
CA ILE A 15 -1.01 11.26 32.62
C ILE A 15 -0.33 10.57 31.44
N PHE A 16 0.99 10.35 31.57
CA PHE A 16 1.78 9.54 30.66
C PHE A 16 2.17 8.26 31.40
N ALA A 17 1.72 7.12 30.92
CA ALA A 17 1.98 5.81 31.53
C ALA A 17 2.71 4.91 30.53
N ASP A 18 3.89 4.43 30.93
CA ASP A 18 4.68 3.48 30.18
C ASP A 18 4.58 2.12 30.88
N GLU A 19 4.04 1.12 30.17
CA GLU A 19 3.79 -0.25 30.62
C GLU A 19 3.14 -0.33 32.05
N PRO A 20 2.00 0.33 32.28
CA PRO A 20 1.42 0.46 33.62
C PRO A 20 0.91 -0.87 34.19
N THR A 21 0.67 -1.88 33.37
CA THR A 21 0.22 -3.22 33.78
C THR A 21 1.36 -4.20 34.09
N CYS A 22 2.60 -3.82 33.81
CA CYS A 22 3.76 -4.68 34.02
C CYS A 22 3.92 -5.09 35.51
N ASN A 23 4.14 -6.39 35.73
CA ASN A 23 4.36 -6.97 37.07
C ASN A 23 3.19 -6.78 38.06
N LEU A 24 1.98 -6.62 37.57
CA LEU A 24 0.78 -6.53 38.38
C LEU A 24 -0.03 -7.84 38.31
N ASP A 25 -0.71 -8.14 39.40
CA ASP A 25 -1.74 -9.18 39.44
C ASP A 25 -3.03 -8.69 38.77
N ASN A 26 -3.89 -9.62 38.41
CA ASN A 26 -5.14 -9.32 37.67
C ASN A 26 -6.04 -8.31 38.41
N GLY A 27 -6.14 -8.42 39.73
CA GLY A 27 -6.93 -7.46 40.52
C GLY A 27 -6.38 -6.05 40.49
N SER A 28 -5.06 -5.90 40.50
CA SER A 28 -4.37 -4.61 40.37
C SER A 28 -4.52 -4.03 38.95
N ILE A 29 -4.50 -4.86 37.91
CA ILE A 29 -4.74 -4.45 36.53
C ILE A 29 -6.17 -3.91 36.38
N GLU A 30 -7.16 -4.64 36.88
CA GLU A 30 -8.57 -4.22 36.85
C GLU A 30 -8.78 -2.89 37.57
N TYR A 31 -8.16 -2.72 38.75
CA TYR A 31 -8.23 -1.46 39.50
C TYR A 31 -7.65 -0.29 38.71
N ILE A 32 -6.48 -0.43 38.10
CA ILE A 32 -5.83 0.61 37.30
C ILE A 32 -6.66 0.90 36.05
N THR A 33 -7.14 -0.12 35.36
CA THR A 33 -8.00 0.00 34.17
C THR A 33 -9.20 0.86 34.47
N ASN A 34 -9.94 0.53 35.54
CA ASN A 34 -11.11 1.30 35.97
C ASN A 34 -10.74 2.74 36.37
N THR A 35 -9.64 2.91 37.06
CA THR A 35 -9.20 4.25 37.50
C THR A 35 -8.82 5.14 36.33
N LEU A 36 -8.08 4.63 35.34
CA LEU A 36 -7.69 5.39 34.14
C LEU A 36 -8.86 5.61 33.17
N LYS A 37 -9.78 4.66 33.07
CA LYS A 37 -10.99 4.78 32.23
C LYS A 37 -11.88 5.97 32.64
N TYR A 38 -11.96 6.25 33.93
CA TYR A 38 -12.77 7.33 34.47
C TYR A 38 -11.94 8.55 34.87
N TYR A 39 -10.69 8.63 34.47
CA TYR A 39 -9.85 9.79 34.73
C TYR A 39 -10.36 11.00 33.95
N SER A 40 -10.46 12.15 34.64
CA SER A 40 -11.01 13.38 34.06
C SER A 40 -10.07 14.10 33.09
N GLY A 41 -8.76 13.82 33.18
CA GLY A 41 -7.74 14.40 32.32
C GLY A 41 -7.41 13.51 31.10
N SER A 42 -6.41 13.90 30.33
CA SER A 42 -5.91 13.11 29.20
C SER A 42 -5.00 11.99 29.70
N VAL A 43 -5.15 10.78 29.14
CA VAL A 43 -4.30 9.64 29.44
C VAL A 43 -3.60 9.18 28.16
N VAL A 44 -2.26 9.18 28.19
CA VAL A 44 -1.43 8.64 27.12
C VAL A 44 -0.71 7.41 27.65
N VAL A 45 -0.89 6.27 27.01
CA VAL A 45 -0.37 4.98 27.47
C VAL A 45 0.48 4.33 26.39
N ILE A 46 1.60 3.76 26.81
CA ILE A 46 2.39 2.80 26.04
C ILE A 46 2.19 1.45 26.71
N SER A 47 1.65 0.47 26.00
CA SER A 47 1.45 -0.88 26.54
C SER A 47 1.37 -1.90 25.41
N HIS A 48 1.74 -3.15 25.73
CA HIS A 48 1.53 -4.31 24.88
C HIS A 48 0.34 -5.18 25.36
N ASP A 49 -0.31 -4.80 26.44
CA ASP A 49 -1.51 -5.47 26.97
C ASP A 49 -2.75 -5.05 26.17
N ARG A 50 -3.19 -5.95 25.31
CA ARG A 50 -4.31 -5.71 24.38
C ARG A 50 -5.62 -5.49 25.09
N TYR A 51 -5.90 -6.24 26.15
CA TYR A 51 -7.14 -6.11 26.92
C TYR A 51 -7.21 -4.77 27.64
N PHE A 52 -6.10 -4.39 28.25
CA PHE A 52 -6.00 -3.09 28.89
C PHE A 52 -6.21 -1.93 27.91
N LEU A 53 -5.54 -1.97 26.76
CA LEU A 53 -5.70 -0.96 25.73
C LEU A 53 -7.14 -0.90 25.18
N ASP A 54 -7.77 -2.06 24.97
CA ASP A 54 -9.13 -2.15 24.42
C ASP A 54 -10.18 -1.49 25.34
N GLU A 55 -9.94 -1.56 26.66
CA GLU A 55 -10.83 -0.99 27.67
C GLU A 55 -10.68 0.51 27.89
N ILE A 56 -9.49 1.08 27.68
CA ILE A 56 -9.23 2.47 28.11
C ILE A 56 -8.98 3.44 26.97
N VAL A 57 -8.54 2.97 25.79
CA VAL A 57 -8.18 3.87 24.70
C VAL A 57 -9.35 4.13 23.75
N ASN A 58 -9.44 5.35 23.26
CA ASN A 58 -10.36 5.76 22.21
C ASN A 58 -9.63 6.26 20.96
N LYS A 59 -8.29 6.25 21.00
CA LYS A 59 -7.39 6.66 19.90
C LYS A 59 -6.05 5.95 20.06
N ILE A 60 -5.48 5.52 18.93
CA ILE A 60 -4.16 4.89 18.88
C ILE A 60 -3.25 5.70 17.98
N TRP A 61 -2.04 5.93 18.42
CA TRP A 61 -0.95 6.47 17.62
C TRP A 61 0.05 5.37 17.29
N GLU A 62 0.11 5.01 16.03
CA GLU A 62 1.13 4.10 15.51
C GLU A 62 2.35 4.91 15.06
N ILE A 63 3.52 4.54 15.55
CA ILE A 63 4.79 5.17 15.19
C ILE A 63 5.56 4.20 14.31
N GLU A 64 5.66 4.50 13.03
CA GLU A 64 6.40 3.68 12.07
C GLU A 64 7.28 4.56 11.18
N ASN A 65 8.57 4.18 11.03
CA ASN A 65 9.55 4.91 10.20
C ASN A 65 9.62 6.43 10.48
N GLY A 66 9.45 6.84 11.75
CA GLY A 66 9.47 8.23 12.18
C GLY A 66 8.21 9.03 11.84
N LYS A 67 7.16 8.37 11.34
CA LYS A 67 5.85 8.95 11.08
C LYS A 67 4.85 8.49 12.13
N ILE A 68 3.92 9.36 12.46
CA ILE A 68 2.80 9.06 13.37
C ILE A 68 1.54 8.95 12.53
N THR A 69 0.87 7.81 12.63
CA THR A 69 -0.46 7.58 12.05
C THR A 69 -1.47 7.46 13.19
N GLU A 70 -2.57 8.18 13.07
CA GLU A 70 -3.63 8.24 14.07
C GLU A 70 -4.79 7.34 13.66
N TYR A 71 -5.23 6.46 14.56
CA TYR A 71 -6.40 5.60 14.39
C TYR A 71 -7.41 5.90 15.49
N TRP A 72 -8.65 6.16 15.10
CA TRP A 72 -9.75 6.36 16.05
C TRP A 72 -10.37 5.03 16.43
N GLY A 73 -10.63 4.89 17.71
CA GLY A 73 -11.22 3.70 18.31
C GLY A 73 -10.30 3.01 19.31
N ASN A 74 -10.79 1.86 19.80
CA ASN A 74 -10.05 0.99 20.70
C ASN A 74 -9.04 0.10 19.94
N TYR A 75 -8.34 -0.77 20.65
CA TYR A 75 -7.31 -1.61 20.04
C TYR A 75 -7.89 -2.61 19.02
N THR A 76 -9.06 -3.18 19.29
CA THR A 76 -9.75 -4.08 18.35
C THR A 76 -10.10 -3.34 17.05
N GLN A 77 -10.65 -2.14 17.12
CA GLN A 77 -10.99 -1.33 15.95
C GLN A 77 -9.73 -0.88 15.17
N TYR A 78 -8.64 -0.59 15.85
CA TYR A 78 -7.34 -0.33 15.21
C TYR A 78 -6.88 -1.54 14.37
N LEU A 79 -6.96 -2.75 14.93
CA LEU A 79 -6.57 -3.96 14.19
C LEU A 79 -7.43 -4.18 12.93
N GLU A 80 -8.74 -3.94 13.02
CA GLU A 80 -9.65 -4.03 11.88
C GLU A 80 -9.28 -3.02 10.78
N GLN A 81 -8.97 -1.77 11.16
CA GLN A 81 -8.53 -0.74 10.22
C GLN A 81 -7.22 -1.12 9.54
N LYS A 82 -6.24 -1.61 10.30
CA LYS A 82 -4.95 -2.09 9.76
C LYS A 82 -5.13 -3.27 8.80
N GLU A 83 -5.98 -4.22 9.15
CA GLU A 83 -6.27 -5.34 8.26
C GLU A 83 -6.90 -4.88 6.94
N GLN A 84 -7.81 -3.91 7.00
CA GLN A 84 -8.43 -3.34 5.80
C GLN A 84 -7.45 -2.56 4.94
N GLU A 85 -6.54 -1.79 5.55
CA GLU A 85 -5.44 -1.12 4.86
C GLU A 85 -4.55 -2.14 4.15
N ASN A 86 -4.10 -3.18 4.86
CA ASN A 86 -3.28 -4.25 4.30
C ASN A 86 -3.96 -4.95 3.13
N ARG A 87 -5.25 -5.31 3.26
CA ARG A 87 -6.03 -5.91 2.15
C ARG A 87 -6.10 -4.98 0.94
N THR A 88 -6.24 -3.68 1.18
CA THR A 88 -6.28 -2.67 0.12
C THR A 88 -4.92 -2.54 -0.57
N HIS A 89 -3.82 -2.54 0.20
CA HIS A 89 -2.46 -2.54 -0.33
C HIS A 89 -2.16 -3.78 -1.19
N ILE A 90 -2.50 -4.97 -0.67
CA ILE A 90 -2.32 -6.23 -1.42
C ILE A 90 -3.10 -6.18 -2.73
N ARG A 91 -4.37 -5.77 -2.71
CA ARG A 91 -5.20 -5.66 -3.91
C ARG A 91 -4.63 -4.68 -4.94
N LYS A 92 -4.16 -3.52 -4.50
CA LYS A 92 -3.50 -2.53 -5.38
C LYS A 92 -2.23 -3.09 -6.00
N TYR A 93 -1.42 -3.80 -5.21
CA TYR A 93 -0.22 -4.46 -5.70
C TYR A 93 -0.53 -5.54 -6.74
N GLU A 94 -1.51 -6.39 -6.49
CA GLU A 94 -1.96 -7.42 -7.45
C GLU A 94 -2.47 -6.78 -8.76
N GLN A 95 -3.25 -5.71 -8.67
CA GLN A 95 -3.71 -4.97 -9.85
C GLN A 95 -2.53 -4.39 -10.65
N TYR A 96 -1.54 -3.82 -9.97
CA TYR A 96 -0.32 -3.32 -10.60
C TYR A 96 0.43 -4.43 -11.33
N VAL A 97 0.68 -5.57 -10.66
CA VAL A 97 1.38 -6.71 -11.24
C VAL A 97 0.64 -7.26 -12.47
N ASN A 98 -0.67 -7.42 -12.36
CA ASN A 98 -1.50 -7.93 -13.45
C ASN A 98 -1.50 -6.98 -14.67
N GLU A 99 -1.65 -5.67 -14.46
CA GLU A 99 -1.63 -4.70 -15.55
C GLU A 99 -0.24 -4.59 -16.19
N LYS A 100 0.83 -4.64 -15.38
CA LYS A 100 2.21 -4.70 -15.89
C LYS A 100 2.41 -5.91 -16.80
N GLN A 101 2.05 -7.10 -16.35
CA GLN A 101 2.16 -8.33 -17.17
C GLN A 101 1.32 -8.26 -18.45
N ARG A 102 0.14 -7.67 -18.38
CA ARG A 102 -0.72 -7.45 -19.54
C ARG A 102 -0.06 -6.53 -20.57
N LEU A 103 0.51 -5.43 -20.13
CA LEU A 103 1.22 -4.49 -21.00
C LEU A 103 2.46 -5.10 -21.63
N GLU A 104 3.26 -5.86 -20.86
CA GLU A 104 4.42 -6.60 -21.37
C GLU A 104 4.03 -7.56 -22.49
N LYS A 105 2.95 -8.32 -22.32
CA LYS A 105 2.43 -9.20 -23.38
C LYS A 105 2.01 -8.42 -24.62
N ILE A 106 1.34 -7.28 -24.46
CA ILE A 106 0.94 -6.43 -25.59
C ILE A 106 2.17 -5.91 -26.35
N VAL A 107 3.21 -5.46 -25.65
CA VAL A 107 4.45 -5.00 -26.27
C VAL A 107 5.10 -6.13 -27.07
N ASP A 108 5.28 -7.29 -26.46
CA ASP A 108 5.89 -8.48 -27.10
C ASP A 108 5.11 -8.93 -28.35
N GLU A 109 3.79 -9.02 -28.26
CA GLU A 109 2.93 -9.36 -29.39
C GLU A 109 3.03 -8.34 -30.54
N LYS A 110 3.02 -7.05 -30.23
CA LYS A 110 3.13 -5.99 -31.24
C LYS A 110 4.49 -5.99 -31.92
N LEU A 111 5.57 -6.20 -31.17
CA LEU A 111 6.90 -6.32 -31.71
C LEU A 111 7.05 -7.56 -32.61
N LYS A 112 6.55 -8.73 -32.17
CA LYS A 112 6.53 -9.96 -32.99
C LYS A 112 5.72 -9.77 -34.29
N GLN A 113 4.58 -9.08 -34.22
CA GLN A 113 3.77 -8.77 -35.40
C GLN A 113 4.51 -7.83 -36.36
N ALA A 114 5.16 -6.77 -35.84
CA ALA A 114 5.96 -5.85 -36.63
C ALA A 114 7.10 -6.56 -37.37
N GLN A 115 7.84 -7.46 -36.68
CA GLN A 115 8.91 -8.26 -37.29
C GLN A 115 8.39 -9.21 -38.40
N LYS A 116 7.23 -9.86 -38.21
CA LYS A 116 6.60 -10.70 -39.23
C LYS A 116 6.23 -9.92 -40.48
N VAL A 117 5.71 -8.69 -40.30
CA VAL A 117 5.39 -7.78 -41.42
C VAL A 117 6.66 -7.37 -42.16
N GLY A 118 7.74 -7.02 -41.42
CA GLY A 118 9.03 -6.67 -42.04
C GLY A 118 9.66 -7.84 -42.82
N LYS A 119 9.67 -9.07 -42.27
CA LYS A 119 10.21 -10.26 -42.96
C LYS A 119 9.45 -10.60 -44.23
N ARG A 120 8.11 -10.51 -44.23
CA ARG A 120 7.29 -10.72 -45.45
C ARG A 120 7.59 -9.69 -46.55
N LYS A 121 8.00 -8.48 -46.19
CA LYS A 121 8.43 -7.44 -47.13
C LYS A 121 9.77 -7.80 -47.79
N SER A 122 10.74 -8.33 -47.04
CA SER A 122 12.04 -8.72 -47.53
C SER A 122 11.94 -9.88 -48.53
N GLN A 123 11.14 -10.90 -48.25
CA GLN A 123 10.97 -12.06 -49.16
C GLN A 123 10.25 -11.70 -50.47
N LYS A 124 9.26 -10.76 -50.44
CA LYS A 124 8.57 -10.34 -51.66
C LYS A 124 9.40 -9.47 -52.60
N ASN A 125 10.41 -8.77 -52.08
CA ASN A 125 11.31 -7.95 -52.91
C ASN A 125 12.30 -8.78 -53.71
N THR A 126 12.53 -10.09 -53.37
CA THR A 126 13.42 -11.00 -54.12
C THR A 126 12.72 -11.68 -55.28
N GLU A 127 11.40 -11.73 -55.33
CA GLU A 127 10.67 -12.53 -56.32
C GLU A 127 9.92 -11.77 -57.42
N ASN A 128 9.74 -10.44 -57.33
CA ASN A 128 8.97 -9.71 -58.37
C ASN A 128 9.35 -8.22 -58.52
N GLY A 129 10.06 -7.90 -59.56
CA GLY A 129 10.21 -6.54 -60.08
C GLY A 129 8.87 -6.07 -60.70
N GLY A 130 8.05 -5.43 -59.94
CA GLY A 130 6.87 -4.74 -60.51
C GLY A 130 5.67 -4.63 -59.59
N ARG A 131 5.41 -3.42 -59.16
CA ARG A 131 4.17 -2.71 -58.74
C ARG A 131 4.34 -1.90 -57.49
N LEU A 132 4.61 -0.63 -57.64
CA LEU A 132 4.79 0.42 -56.64
C LEU A 132 3.56 0.70 -55.74
N ALA A 133 2.37 0.24 -56.08
CA ALA A 133 1.15 0.57 -55.36
C ALA A 133 0.94 -0.15 -54.01
N HIS A 134 1.56 -1.36 -53.82
CA HIS A 134 1.36 -2.16 -52.57
C HIS A 134 2.38 -1.88 -51.48
N GLN A 135 3.44 -1.11 -51.74
CA GLN A 135 4.54 -0.83 -50.83
C GLN A 135 4.17 0.19 -49.74
N LYS A 136 3.26 1.14 -50.02
CA LYS A 136 2.84 2.15 -49.03
C LYS A 136 2.01 1.59 -47.87
N SER A 137 1.21 0.57 -48.07
CA SER A 137 0.28 0.01 -47.09
C SER A 137 1.00 -0.81 -45.97
N THR A 138 2.06 -1.55 -46.33
CA THR A 138 2.79 -2.42 -45.39
C THR A 138 3.72 -1.63 -44.44
N GLY A 139 4.38 -0.60 -44.93
CA GLY A 139 5.20 0.28 -44.08
C GLY A 139 4.39 1.12 -43.10
N SER A 140 3.14 1.46 -43.48
CA SER A 140 2.21 2.16 -42.56
C SER A 140 1.75 1.25 -41.41
N LYS A 141 1.47 -0.03 -41.67
CA LYS A 141 1.11 -1.03 -40.63
C LYS A 141 2.24 -1.32 -39.66
N GLU A 142 3.47 -1.48 -40.15
CA GLU A 142 4.65 -1.68 -39.32
C GLU A 142 4.88 -0.48 -38.38
N LYS A 143 4.84 0.74 -38.91
CA LYS A 143 4.92 1.98 -38.10
C LYS A 143 3.82 2.10 -37.06
N ALA A 144 2.59 1.71 -37.41
CA ALA A 144 1.46 1.72 -36.47
C ALA A 144 1.66 0.70 -35.32
N LEU A 145 2.21 -0.48 -35.59
CA LEU A 145 2.52 -1.48 -34.58
C LEU A 145 3.63 -1.01 -33.63
N HIS A 146 4.70 -0.44 -34.17
CA HIS A 146 5.77 0.16 -33.33
C HIS A 146 5.25 1.33 -32.48
N LYS A 147 4.40 2.21 -33.04
CA LYS A 147 3.78 3.29 -32.27
C LYS A 147 2.91 2.73 -31.13
N SER A 148 2.15 1.68 -31.39
CA SER A 148 1.31 1.02 -30.37
C SER A 148 2.15 0.35 -29.27
N ALA A 149 3.28 -0.29 -29.60
CA ALA A 149 4.22 -0.83 -28.61
C ALA A 149 4.79 0.29 -27.73
N LYS A 150 5.25 1.38 -28.33
CA LYS A 150 5.82 2.53 -27.60
C LYS A 150 4.80 3.21 -26.65
N VAL A 151 3.52 3.22 -27.01
CA VAL A 151 2.46 3.72 -26.13
C VAL A 151 2.28 2.79 -24.91
N ALA A 152 2.35 1.47 -25.10
CA ALA A 152 2.27 0.51 -24.01
C ALA A 152 3.49 0.58 -23.09
N GLU A 153 4.70 0.74 -23.64
CA GLU A 153 5.93 0.95 -22.88
C GLU A 153 5.84 2.21 -21.99
N LYS A 154 5.40 3.33 -22.56
CA LYS A 154 5.20 4.56 -21.79
C LYS A 154 4.20 4.39 -20.65
N ARG A 155 3.13 3.64 -20.87
CA ARG A 155 2.15 3.35 -19.84
C ARG A 155 2.71 2.44 -18.73
N MET A 156 3.63 1.55 -19.05
CA MET A 156 4.37 0.76 -18.05
C MET A 156 5.28 1.65 -17.19
N GLU A 157 6.00 2.58 -17.79
CA GLU A 157 6.83 3.55 -17.08
C GLU A 157 6.00 4.40 -16.10
N GLU A 158 4.85 4.92 -16.54
CA GLU A 158 3.90 5.68 -15.72
C GLU A 158 3.39 4.84 -14.54
N LEU A 159 3.07 3.56 -14.75
CA LEU A 159 2.64 2.64 -13.69
C LEU A 159 3.77 2.37 -12.67
N GLU A 160 5.02 2.23 -13.11
CA GLU A 160 6.16 2.04 -12.22
C GLU A 160 6.43 3.27 -11.34
N GLU A 161 6.27 4.47 -11.89
CA GLU A 161 6.39 5.71 -11.10
C GLU A 161 5.31 5.80 -10.01
N ILE A 162 4.06 5.51 -10.37
CA ILE A 162 2.94 5.50 -9.41
C ILE A 162 3.16 4.46 -8.30
N SER A 163 3.69 3.29 -8.64
CA SER A 163 4.01 2.23 -7.68
C SER A 163 5.07 2.66 -6.67
N LYS A 164 6.10 3.39 -7.09
CA LYS A 164 7.16 3.91 -6.21
C LYS A 164 6.68 4.97 -5.21
N LEU A 165 5.62 5.70 -5.55
CA LEU A 165 5.04 6.74 -4.70
C LEU A 165 4.08 6.19 -3.64
N ASN A 166 3.58 4.96 -3.80
CA ASN A 166 2.54 4.35 -2.95
C ASN A 166 3.03 3.12 -2.15
N ILE A 167 4.33 2.83 -2.18
CA ILE A 167 5.00 1.82 -1.35
C ILE A 167 5.94 2.52 -0.38
#